data_2629452427a6640b4de4958009b6b420
#
_entry.id   2629452427a6640b4de4958009b6b420
#
_cell.length_a   1.000
_cell.length_b   1.000
_cell.length_c   1.000
_cell.angle_alpha   90.00
_cell.angle_beta   90.00
_cell.angle_gamma   90.00
#
_symmetry.space_group_name_H-M   'P 1'
#
loop_
_entity.id
_entity.type
_entity.pdbx_description
1 polymer ?
#
loop_
_entity_poly.entity_id
_entity_poly.type
_entity_poly.pdbx_seq_one_letter_code
_entity_poly.pdbx_strand_id
1 'polypeptide(L)'
;LWRKALPNARFINLYGPTEATGMSCYYEVDREFQEGEPIPIGRPFKNTDIILLDENNQVPKQGEPGEMCIRGTALTLGYYNNQEKTDEVFVQNPLNHSYHELIYRTGDIGKLNERGELVFISRKDFQIKHMGHRIELGEIEVHVNMIEGIGSACCIYDKEKEKIVLFYVGDVESGEPVSYTHLRAHETSAHL
;
A
#
# COMPACT_ATOMS: atom_id res chain seq x y z
N LEU A 1 -3.91 -3.87 25.34
CA LEU A 1 -2.98 -3.31 26.31
C LEU A 1 -3.22 -1.81 26.52
N TRP A 2 -3.12 -0.97 25.47
CA TRP A 2 -3.25 0.50 25.56
C TRP A 2 -4.61 0.97 26.08
N ARG A 3 -5.73 0.36 25.66
CA ARG A 3 -7.08 0.73 26.15
C ARG A 3 -7.24 0.54 27.67
N LYS A 4 -6.58 -0.48 28.24
CA LYS A 4 -6.57 -0.69 29.71
C LYS A 4 -5.73 0.35 30.42
N ALA A 5 -4.61 0.76 29.83
CA ALA A 5 -3.70 1.76 30.40
C ALA A 5 -4.24 3.19 30.28
N LEU A 6 -5.02 3.48 29.24
CA LEU A 6 -5.54 4.80 28.89
C LEU A 6 -7.05 4.74 28.64
N PRO A 7 -7.87 4.52 29.69
CA PRO A 7 -9.30 4.25 29.54
C PRO A 7 -10.11 5.41 28.96
N ASN A 8 -9.60 6.63 29.07
CA ASN A 8 -10.25 7.84 28.56
C ASN A 8 -9.74 8.27 27.17
N ALA A 9 -8.78 7.54 26.59
CA ALA A 9 -8.25 7.84 25.27
C ALA A 9 -9.14 7.25 24.17
N ARG A 10 -9.31 7.99 23.09
CA ARG A 10 -9.90 7.48 21.85
C ARG A 10 -8.77 6.88 21.00
N PHE A 11 -9.01 5.67 20.50
CA PHE A 11 -8.08 4.97 19.62
C PHE A 11 -8.68 4.96 18.23
N ILE A 12 -7.93 5.48 17.26
CA ILE A 12 -8.40 5.61 15.88
C ILE A 12 -7.38 4.93 14.97
N ASN A 13 -7.85 3.96 14.19
CA ASN A 13 -7.07 3.38 13.11
C ASN A 13 -7.24 4.26 11.87
N LEU A 14 -6.14 4.61 11.21
CA LEU A 14 -6.11 5.49 10.04
C LEU A 14 -5.56 4.73 8.84
N TYR A 15 -6.14 5.01 7.68
CA TYR A 15 -5.66 4.50 6.40
C TYR A 15 -5.64 5.63 5.37
N GLY A 16 -4.59 5.63 4.54
CA GLY A 16 -4.49 6.51 3.38
C GLY A 16 -3.08 6.55 2.81
N PRO A 17 -2.97 6.57 1.49
CA PRO A 17 -1.72 6.73 0.77
C PRO A 17 -1.37 8.21 0.60
N THR A 18 -0.10 8.49 0.31
CA THR A 18 0.40 9.84 0.00
C THR A 18 -0.30 10.44 -1.21
N GLU A 19 -0.63 9.62 -2.18
CA GLU A 19 -1.32 9.97 -3.43
C GLU A 19 -2.74 10.52 -3.21
N ALA A 20 -3.30 10.28 -2.01
CA ALA A 20 -4.57 10.86 -1.57
C ALA A 20 -4.38 11.74 -0.32
N THR A 21 -3.29 12.51 -0.28
CA THR A 21 -2.99 13.51 0.75
C THR A 21 -2.96 12.93 2.17
N GLY A 22 -2.46 11.70 2.31
CA GLY A 22 -2.16 11.04 3.56
C GLY A 22 -3.32 10.23 4.14
N MET A 23 -4.34 10.85 4.70
CA MET A 23 -5.39 10.11 5.40
C MET A 23 -6.70 10.12 4.63
N SER A 24 -7.16 8.93 4.21
CA SER A 24 -8.38 8.76 3.43
C SER A 24 -9.53 8.16 4.23
N CYS A 25 -9.23 7.31 5.22
CA CYS A 25 -10.22 6.66 6.06
C CYS A 25 -9.83 6.64 7.52
N TYR A 26 -10.83 6.45 8.35
CA TYR A 26 -10.64 6.26 9.79
C TYR A 26 -11.64 5.26 10.37
N TYR A 27 -11.19 4.54 11.38
CA TYR A 27 -12.00 3.68 12.22
C TYR A 27 -11.78 4.01 13.70
N GLU A 28 -12.84 4.35 14.41
CA GLU A 28 -12.77 4.51 15.85
C GLU A 28 -12.88 3.12 16.49
N VAL A 29 -11.84 2.73 17.23
CA VAL A 29 -11.75 1.43 17.90
C VAL A 29 -12.67 1.44 19.12
N ASP A 30 -13.92 1.11 18.92
CA ASP A 30 -15.00 1.18 19.92
C ASP A 30 -15.29 -0.17 20.61
N ARG A 31 -14.71 -1.28 20.12
CA ARG A 31 -14.87 -2.64 20.64
C ARG A 31 -13.55 -3.34 20.91
N GLU A 32 -13.61 -4.49 21.53
CA GLU A 32 -12.47 -5.40 21.65
C GLU A 32 -12.36 -6.25 20.37
N PHE A 33 -11.12 -6.51 19.98
CA PHE A 33 -10.77 -7.36 18.85
C PHE A 33 -10.12 -8.64 19.36
N GLN A 34 -10.40 -9.76 18.73
CA GLN A 34 -9.74 -11.02 19.01
C GLN A 34 -8.29 -10.99 18.48
N GLU A 35 -7.46 -11.85 19.01
CA GLU A 35 -6.10 -12.00 18.50
C GLU A 35 -6.15 -12.48 17.05
N GLY A 36 -5.45 -11.74 16.15
CA GLY A 36 -5.48 -11.99 14.71
C GLY A 36 -6.68 -11.39 13.96
N GLU A 37 -7.67 -10.84 14.66
CA GLU A 37 -8.77 -10.13 14.00
C GLU A 37 -8.26 -8.80 13.42
N PRO A 38 -8.41 -8.53 12.10
CA PRO A 38 -7.95 -7.28 11.52
C PRO A 38 -8.82 -6.12 12.01
N ILE A 39 -8.15 -5.04 12.44
CA ILE A 39 -8.84 -3.79 12.77
C ILE A 39 -9.30 -3.15 11.45
N PRO A 40 -10.60 -2.82 11.30
CA PRO A 40 -11.09 -2.15 10.10
C PRO A 40 -10.36 -0.84 9.82
N ILE A 41 -10.27 -0.47 8.57
CA ILE A 41 -9.83 0.88 8.16
C ILE A 41 -10.99 1.88 8.17
N GLY A 42 -12.21 1.36 8.33
CA GLY A 42 -13.40 2.11 8.66
C GLY A 42 -14.05 2.82 7.47
N ARG A 43 -14.35 4.10 7.64
CA ARG A 43 -15.09 4.91 6.67
C ARG A 43 -14.26 6.06 6.14
N PRO A 44 -14.51 6.49 4.89
CA PRO A 44 -13.80 7.62 4.31
C PRO A 44 -14.08 8.92 5.05
N PHE A 45 -13.13 9.85 4.99
CA PHE A 45 -13.32 11.24 5.36
C PHE A 45 -14.28 11.95 4.41
N LYS A 46 -14.77 13.12 4.81
CA LYS A 46 -15.60 13.96 3.94
C LYS A 46 -14.86 14.30 2.64
N ASN A 47 -15.57 14.29 1.53
CA ASN A 47 -15.06 14.54 0.17
C ASN A 47 -14.05 13.51 -0.33
N THR A 48 -13.95 12.37 0.33
CA THR A 48 -13.19 11.20 -0.10
C THR A 48 -14.12 10.00 -0.12
N ASP A 49 -13.94 9.10 -1.06
CA ASP A 49 -14.67 7.86 -1.13
C ASP A 49 -13.73 6.72 -1.51
N ILE A 50 -14.04 5.51 -1.08
CA ILE A 50 -13.33 4.30 -1.47
C ILE A 50 -14.30 3.37 -2.18
N ILE A 51 -13.94 2.98 -3.38
CA ILE A 51 -14.60 1.95 -4.14
C ILE A 51 -13.73 0.70 -4.19
N LEU A 52 -14.35 -0.47 -4.13
CA LEU A 52 -13.68 -1.74 -4.37
C LEU A 52 -13.93 -2.15 -5.82
N LEU A 53 -12.86 -2.54 -6.51
CA LEU A 53 -12.93 -3.05 -7.88
C LEU A 53 -12.31 -4.45 -7.95
N ASP A 54 -13.04 -5.37 -8.57
CA ASP A 54 -12.53 -6.70 -8.91
C ASP A 54 -11.61 -6.65 -10.16
N GLU A 55 -11.14 -7.80 -10.60
CA GLU A 55 -10.29 -7.93 -11.79
C GLU A 55 -10.98 -7.49 -13.10
N ASN A 56 -12.31 -7.46 -13.11
CA ASN A 56 -13.14 -7.03 -14.24
C ASN A 56 -13.56 -5.56 -14.15
N ASN A 57 -13.02 -4.80 -13.18
CA ASN A 57 -13.40 -3.43 -12.87
C ASN A 57 -14.87 -3.28 -12.46
N GLN A 58 -15.45 -4.30 -11.83
CA GLN A 58 -16.79 -4.29 -11.28
C GLN A 58 -16.72 -4.24 -9.74
N VAL A 59 -17.80 -3.78 -9.11
CA VAL A 59 -17.92 -3.83 -7.66
C VAL A 59 -18.05 -5.29 -7.22
N PRO A 60 -17.14 -5.83 -6.38
CA PRO A 60 -17.22 -7.19 -5.90
C PRO A 60 -18.45 -7.39 -5.02
N LYS A 61 -18.91 -8.63 -4.89
CA LYS A 61 -19.99 -8.96 -3.93
C LYS A 61 -19.50 -8.76 -2.50
N GLN A 62 -20.46 -8.58 -1.61
CA GLN A 62 -20.15 -8.44 -0.18
C GLN A 62 -19.32 -9.64 0.32
N GLY A 63 -18.21 -9.34 0.98
CA GLY A 63 -17.26 -10.33 1.49
C GLY A 63 -16.19 -10.78 0.48
N GLU A 64 -16.36 -10.52 -0.80
CA GLU A 64 -15.34 -10.76 -1.81
C GLU A 64 -14.27 -9.64 -1.80
N PRO A 65 -13.01 -9.99 -2.07
CA PRO A 65 -11.93 -9.01 -2.13
C PRO A 65 -11.99 -8.16 -3.41
N GLY A 66 -11.49 -6.94 -3.32
CA GLY A 66 -11.28 -6.06 -4.45
C GLY A 66 -10.16 -5.06 -4.18
N GLU A 67 -9.62 -4.48 -5.24
CA GLU A 67 -8.66 -3.40 -5.13
C GLU A 67 -9.35 -2.14 -4.59
N MET A 68 -8.79 -1.55 -3.54
CA MET A 68 -9.27 -0.30 -2.99
C MET A 68 -8.85 0.85 -3.91
N CYS A 69 -9.83 1.56 -4.46
CA CYS A 69 -9.59 2.73 -5.30
C CYS A 69 -10.16 3.95 -4.61
N ILE A 70 -9.38 5.03 -4.55
CA ILE A 70 -9.77 6.27 -3.87
C ILE A 70 -10.23 7.27 -4.91
N ARG A 71 -11.33 7.97 -4.63
CA ARG A 71 -11.80 9.13 -5.38
C ARG A 71 -12.10 10.30 -4.46
N GLY A 72 -12.15 11.49 -5.04
CA GLY A 72 -12.51 12.72 -4.34
C GLY A 72 -11.44 13.79 -4.39
N THR A 73 -11.65 14.84 -3.60
CA THR A 73 -10.83 16.07 -3.65
C THR A 73 -9.46 15.91 -2.99
N ALA A 74 -9.21 14.80 -2.31
CA ALA A 74 -7.93 14.51 -1.67
C ALA A 74 -6.87 13.93 -2.63
N LEU A 75 -7.26 13.57 -3.85
CA LEU A 75 -6.32 13.04 -4.84
C LEU A 75 -5.28 14.10 -5.23
N THR A 76 -4.02 13.67 -5.28
CA THR A 76 -2.93 14.50 -5.82
C THR A 76 -3.01 14.58 -7.34
N LEU A 77 -2.18 15.44 -7.95
CA LEU A 77 -2.11 15.60 -9.40
C LEU A 77 -1.30 14.49 -10.08
N GLY A 78 -0.68 13.59 -9.31
CA GLY A 78 0.18 12.53 -9.80
C GLY A 78 1.61 12.65 -9.29
N TYR A 79 2.52 11.90 -9.91
CA TYR A 79 3.94 11.88 -9.56
C TYR A 79 4.72 12.94 -10.33
N TYR A 80 5.54 13.69 -9.61
CA TYR A 80 6.39 14.72 -10.21
C TYR A 80 7.36 14.08 -11.21
N ASN A 81 7.37 14.64 -12.42
CA ASN A 81 8.24 14.22 -13.54
C ASN A 81 8.10 12.73 -13.95
N ASN A 82 6.99 12.08 -13.60
CA ASN A 82 6.73 10.69 -13.95
C ASN A 82 5.27 10.52 -14.43
N GLN A 83 5.03 10.94 -15.67
CA GLN A 83 3.69 10.88 -16.27
C GLN A 83 3.24 9.43 -16.51
N GLU A 84 4.18 8.56 -16.92
CA GLU A 84 3.88 7.14 -17.17
C GLU A 84 3.31 6.48 -15.92
N LYS A 85 3.98 6.64 -14.78
CA LYS A 85 3.50 6.10 -13.50
C LYS A 85 2.20 6.77 -13.03
N THR A 86 2.03 8.06 -13.33
CA THR A 86 0.79 8.78 -13.03
C THR A 86 -0.38 8.16 -13.79
N ASP A 87 -0.25 7.98 -15.10
CA ASP A 87 -1.31 7.46 -15.97
C ASP A 87 -1.64 5.98 -15.67
N GLU A 88 -0.69 5.23 -15.11
CA GLU A 88 -0.91 3.85 -14.66
C GLU A 88 -1.88 3.75 -13.49
N VAL A 89 -1.78 4.68 -12.52
CA VAL A 89 -2.52 4.55 -11.24
C VAL A 89 -3.64 5.59 -11.05
N PHE A 90 -3.56 6.75 -11.70
CA PHE A 90 -4.63 7.74 -11.73
C PHE A 90 -5.43 7.58 -13.01
N VAL A 91 -6.50 6.81 -12.93
CA VAL A 91 -7.27 6.38 -14.10
C VAL A 91 -8.71 6.88 -14.06
N GLN A 92 -9.38 6.85 -15.21
CA GLN A 92 -10.83 7.08 -15.27
C GLN A 92 -11.55 6.04 -14.41
N ASN A 93 -12.50 6.49 -13.59
CA ASN A 93 -13.38 5.59 -12.86
C ASN A 93 -14.17 4.68 -13.83
N PRO A 94 -13.92 3.36 -13.83
CA PRO A 94 -14.58 2.46 -14.77
C PRO A 94 -16.09 2.30 -14.52
N LEU A 95 -16.57 2.69 -13.34
CA LEU A 95 -17.99 2.65 -13.00
C LEU A 95 -18.74 3.93 -13.41
N ASN A 96 -18.01 4.99 -13.80
CA ASN A 96 -18.60 6.27 -14.21
C ASN A 96 -18.40 6.52 -15.70
N HIS A 97 -19.48 6.47 -16.44
CA HIS A 97 -19.51 6.71 -17.89
C HIS A 97 -20.11 8.07 -18.27
N SER A 98 -20.51 8.87 -17.29
CA SER A 98 -21.25 10.12 -17.53
C SER A 98 -20.33 11.35 -17.60
N TYR A 99 -19.23 11.34 -16.86
CA TYR A 99 -18.25 12.43 -16.84
C TYR A 99 -16.87 11.92 -16.47
N HIS A 100 -15.86 12.73 -16.70
CA HIS A 100 -14.48 12.41 -16.34
C HIS A 100 -14.31 12.47 -14.83
N GLU A 101 -14.06 11.32 -14.21
CA GLU A 101 -13.81 11.16 -12.79
C GLU A 101 -12.56 10.32 -12.57
N LEU A 102 -11.51 10.93 -12.04
CA LEU A 102 -10.29 10.20 -11.69
C LEU A 102 -10.47 9.43 -10.40
N ILE A 103 -9.91 8.22 -10.41
CA ILE A 103 -9.67 7.42 -9.22
C ILE A 103 -8.17 7.12 -9.11
N TYR A 104 -7.69 6.96 -7.89
CA TYR A 104 -6.36 6.43 -7.62
C TYR A 104 -6.45 4.94 -7.28
N ARG A 105 -5.77 4.10 -8.05
CA ARG A 105 -5.61 2.68 -7.79
C ARG A 105 -4.51 2.48 -6.77
N THR A 106 -4.86 2.06 -5.56
CA THR A 106 -3.91 1.99 -4.45
C THR A 106 -2.98 0.80 -4.50
N GLY A 107 -3.35 -0.25 -5.24
CA GLY A 107 -2.71 -1.57 -5.17
C GLY A 107 -3.02 -2.32 -3.86
N ASP A 108 -3.79 -1.75 -2.95
CA ASP A 108 -4.23 -2.39 -1.72
C ASP A 108 -5.51 -3.19 -1.95
N ILE A 109 -5.55 -4.43 -1.47
CA ILE A 109 -6.73 -5.29 -1.54
C ILE A 109 -7.47 -5.24 -0.20
N GLY A 110 -8.76 -4.97 -0.30
CA GLY A 110 -9.65 -4.93 0.86
C GLY A 110 -10.95 -5.68 0.59
N LYS A 111 -11.76 -5.83 1.62
CA LYS A 111 -13.12 -6.33 1.53
C LYS A 111 -14.01 -5.70 2.59
N LEU A 112 -15.31 -5.76 2.39
CA LEU A 112 -16.28 -5.50 3.43
C LEU A 112 -16.46 -6.77 4.28
N ASN A 113 -16.29 -6.66 5.59
CA ASN A 113 -16.60 -7.75 6.50
C ASN A 113 -18.12 -7.93 6.68
N GLU A 114 -18.55 -8.88 7.49
CA GLU A 114 -19.97 -9.15 7.77
C GLU A 114 -20.73 -7.95 8.36
N ARG A 115 -20.01 -7.01 8.95
CA ARG A 115 -20.55 -5.77 9.54
C ARG A 115 -20.58 -4.61 8.54
N GLY A 116 -20.14 -4.84 7.29
CA GLY A 116 -19.99 -3.79 6.29
C GLY A 116 -18.83 -2.84 6.54
N GLU A 117 -17.89 -3.22 7.41
CA GLU A 117 -16.68 -2.45 7.68
C GLU A 117 -15.59 -2.82 6.68
N LEU A 118 -14.92 -1.83 6.12
CA LEU A 118 -13.82 -2.06 5.18
C LEU A 118 -12.57 -2.52 5.94
N VAL A 119 -12.04 -3.68 5.57
CA VAL A 119 -10.83 -4.27 6.13
C VAL A 119 -9.77 -4.44 5.05
N PHE A 120 -8.52 -4.15 5.41
CA PHE A 120 -7.35 -4.42 4.58
C PHE A 120 -7.02 -5.92 4.61
N ILE A 121 -6.67 -6.49 3.46
CA ILE A 121 -6.27 -7.90 3.32
C ILE A 121 -4.78 -8.00 3.01
N SER A 122 -4.36 -7.39 1.89
CA SER A 122 -3.00 -7.52 1.35
C SER A 122 -2.73 -6.40 0.36
N ARG A 123 -1.53 -6.43 -0.22
CA ARG A 123 -1.22 -5.66 -1.42
C ARG A 123 -1.29 -6.55 -2.66
N LYS A 124 -1.68 -5.93 -3.78
CA LYS A 124 -1.66 -6.56 -5.11
C LYS A 124 -0.24 -6.70 -5.65
N ASP A 125 0.61 -5.75 -5.28
CA ASP A 125 2.03 -5.69 -5.61
C ASP A 125 2.89 -6.20 -4.46
N PHE A 126 4.20 -6.32 -4.70
CA PHE A 126 5.18 -6.74 -3.70
C PHE A 126 5.64 -5.60 -2.78
N GLN A 127 4.90 -4.49 -2.73
CA GLN A 127 5.22 -3.37 -1.87
C GLN A 127 4.99 -3.72 -0.40
N ILE A 128 5.94 -3.38 0.44
CA ILE A 128 5.91 -3.63 1.88
C ILE A 128 6.04 -2.33 2.68
N LYS A 129 5.58 -2.38 3.93
CA LYS A 129 5.94 -1.38 4.95
C LYS A 129 6.96 -2.01 5.88
N HIS A 130 8.18 -1.51 5.86
CA HIS A 130 9.26 -1.99 6.72
C HIS A 130 9.88 -0.82 7.48
N MET A 131 9.86 -0.87 8.82
CA MET A 131 10.38 0.19 9.71
C MET A 131 9.82 1.59 9.40
N GLY A 132 8.54 1.69 9.01
CA GLY A 132 7.89 2.95 8.66
C GLY A 132 8.16 3.45 7.23
N HIS A 133 8.97 2.74 6.45
CA HIS A 133 9.25 3.03 5.06
C HIS A 133 8.38 2.19 4.11
N ARG A 134 7.94 2.81 3.04
CA ARG A 134 7.27 2.15 1.92
C ARG A 134 8.37 1.66 0.97
N ILE A 135 8.48 0.35 0.77
CA ILE A 135 9.55 -0.28 -0.02
C ILE A 135 8.90 -1.12 -1.11
N GLU A 136 9.29 -0.88 -2.35
CA GLU A 136 8.95 -1.72 -3.48
C GLU A 136 10.04 -2.78 -3.68
N LEU A 137 9.72 -4.05 -3.44
CA LEU A 137 10.71 -5.13 -3.56
C LEU A 137 11.25 -5.25 -4.99
N GLY A 138 10.42 -4.96 -6.00
CA GLY A 138 10.83 -4.93 -7.40
C GLY A 138 11.89 -3.87 -7.72
N GLU A 139 11.89 -2.71 -7.04
CA GLU A 139 12.94 -1.71 -7.23
C GLU A 139 14.30 -2.24 -6.75
N ILE A 140 14.31 -2.99 -5.64
CA ILE A 140 15.52 -3.64 -5.15
C ILE A 140 16.02 -4.64 -6.20
N GLU A 141 15.13 -5.46 -6.76
CA GLU A 141 15.47 -6.45 -7.79
C GLU A 141 16.08 -5.80 -9.03
N VAL A 142 15.48 -4.70 -9.51
CA VAL A 142 16.01 -3.95 -10.66
C VAL A 142 17.43 -3.44 -10.40
N HIS A 143 17.68 -2.82 -9.24
CA HIS A 143 19.01 -2.30 -8.90
C HIS A 143 20.04 -3.41 -8.72
N VAL A 144 19.65 -4.52 -8.11
CA VAL A 144 20.55 -5.68 -7.94
C VAL A 144 20.90 -6.32 -9.28
N ASN A 145 19.93 -6.41 -10.20
CA ASN A 145 20.16 -6.94 -11.55
C ASN A 145 21.09 -6.06 -12.43
N MET A 146 21.32 -4.80 -12.03
CA MET A 146 22.31 -3.92 -12.70
C MET A 146 23.75 -4.17 -12.23
N ILE A 147 23.96 -4.96 -11.18
CA ILE A 147 25.29 -5.26 -10.66
C ILE A 147 25.98 -6.26 -11.58
N GLU A 148 27.19 -5.92 -12.03
CA GLU A 148 28.00 -6.81 -12.86
C GLU A 148 28.26 -8.16 -12.16
N GLY A 149 28.02 -9.28 -12.84
CA GLY A 149 28.15 -10.62 -12.28
C GLY A 149 26.85 -11.19 -11.71
N ILE A 150 25.77 -10.41 -11.61
CA ILE A 150 24.45 -10.92 -11.23
C ILE A 150 23.62 -11.21 -12.48
N GLY A 151 23.15 -12.43 -12.61
CA GLY A 151 22.29 -12.86 -13.72
C GLY A 151 20.80 -12.63 -13.46
N SER A 152 20.35 -12.82 -12.22
CA SER A 152 18.97 -12.52 -11.79
C SER A 152 18.88 -12.38 -10.28
N ALA A 153 17.95 -11.58 -9.82
CA ALA A 153 17.66 -11.39 -8.39
C ALA A 153 16.16 -11.44 -8.12
N CYS A 154 15.80 -11.91 -6.92
CA CYS A 154 14.43 -11.92 -6.41
C CYS A 154 14.43 -11.53 -4.93
N CYS A 155 13.55 -10.64 -4.55
CA CYS A 155 13.36 -10.20 -3.17
C CYS A 155 12.07 -10.75 -2.58
N ILE A 156 12.14 -11.29 -1.39
CA ILE A 156 10.95 -11.65 -0.61
C ILE A 156 10.97 -10.99 0.76
N TYR A 157 9.79 -10.74 1.32
CA TYR A 157 9.66 -10.25 2.67
C TYR A 157 9.27 -11.38 3.63
N ASP A 158 10.19 -11.73 4.53
CA ASP A 158 9.92 -12.66 5.64
C ASP A 158 9.16 -11.90 6.73
N LYS A 159 7.84 -12.10 6.80
CA LYS A 159 6.96 -11.42 7.77
C LYS A 159 7.23 -11.86 9.22
N GLU A 160 7.69 -13.09 9.44
CA GLU A 160 7.96 -13.59 10.80
C GLU A 160 9.22 -12.96 11.38
N LYS A 161 10.25 -12.78 10.56
CA LYS A 161 11.52 -12.17 10.95
C LYS A 161 11.59 -10.68 10.68
N GLU A 162 10.57 -10.11 10.04
CA GLU A 162 10.54 -8.72 9.60
C GLU A 162 11.79 -8.33 8.79
N LYS A 163 12.19 -9.20 7.82
CA LYS A 163 13.40 -9.01 7.01
C LYS A 163 13.10 -9.15 5.52
N ILE A 164 13.80 -8.33 4.74
CA ILE A 164 13.87 -8.53 3.30
C ILE A 164 14.99 -9.52 3.03
N VAL A 165 14.68 -10.57 2.29
CA VAL A 165 15.62 -11.61 1.89
C VAL A 165 15.81 -11.53 0.39
N LEU A 166 17.05 -11.34 -0.01
CA LEU A 166 17.47 -11.29 -1.41
C LEU A 166 18.03 -12.65 -1.84
N PHE A 167 17.48 -13.20 -2.90
CA PHE A 167 18.04 -14.34 -3.62
C PHE A 167 18.62 -13.84 -4.94
N TYR A 168 19.79 -14.30 -5.31
CA TYR A 168 20.40 -13.96 -6.60
C TYR A 168 21.14 -15.14 -7.21
N VAL A 169 21.30 -15.11 -8.52
CA VAL A 169 22.12 -16.03 -9.29
C VAL A 169 23.25 -15.22 -9.93
N GLY A 170 24.50 -15.57 -9.64
CA GLY A 170 25.66 -14.87 -10.16
C GLY A 170 26.96 -15.31 -9.50
N ASP A 171 28.08 -14.90 -10.09
CA ASP A 171 29.44 -15.18 -9.61
C ASP A 171 29.98 -14.05 -8.72
N VAL A 172 29.14 -13.43 -7.91
CA VAL A 172 29.58 -12.40 -6.97
C VAL A 172 30.04 -13.11 -5.70
N GLU A 173 31.32 -12.99 -5.36
CA GLU A 173 31.79 -13.39 -4.03
C GLU A 173 30.91 -12.70 -3.00
N SER A 174 30.42 -13.47 -2.00
CA SER A 174 29.65 -12.95 -0.88
C SER A 174 30.53 -12.03 -0.02
N GLY A 175 30.81 -10.86 -0.56
CA GLY A 175 31.30 -9.72 0.17
C GLY A 175 30.19 -9.14 1.04
N GLU A 176 30.54 -8.38 2.04
CA GLU A 176 29.65 -7.81 3.05
C GLU A 176 28.27 -7.37 2.49
N PRO A 177 27.18 -7.63 3.21
CA PRO A 177 25.84 -7.32 2.73
C PRO A 177 25.78 -5.87 2.28
N VAL A 178 25.42 -5.64 1.02
CA VAL A 178 25.22 -4.30 0.45
C VAL A 178 24.31 -3.53 1.40
N SER A 179 24.86 -2.51 2.01
CA SER A 179 24.18 -1.77 3.07
C SER A 179 22.91 -1.15 2.53
N TYR A 180 21.79 -1.46 3.16
CA TYR A 180 20.44 -0.91 2.89
C TYR A 180 20.39 0.62 2.85
N THR A 181 21.39 1.30 3.42
CA THR A 181 21.51 2.76 3.47
C THR A 181 21.72 3.41 2.10
N HIS A 182 22.22 2.70 1.10
CA HIS A 182 22.48 3.26 -0.23
C HIS A 182 21.21 3.41 -1.08
N LEU A 183 20.26 2.48 -0.97
CA LEU A 183 18.96 2.56 -1.65
C LEU A 183 18.09 3.69 -1.06
N ARG A 184 18.18 3.94 0.25
CA ARG A 184 17.47 5.04 0.91
C ARG A 184 17.95 6.43 0.49
N ALA A 185 19.21 6.59 0.15
CA ALA A 185 19.75 7.89 -0.27
C ALA A 185 19.19 8.35 -1.62
N HIS A 186 18.78 7.43 -2.48
CA HIS A 186 18.15 7.76 -3.77
C HIS A 186 16.65 8.11 -3.63
N GLU A 187 15.90 7.46 -2.74
CA GLU A 187 14.51 7.81 -2.47
C GLU A 187 14.36 9.19 -1.84
N THR A 188 15.25 9.56 -0.90
CA THR A 188 15.20 10.87 -0.24
C THR A 188 15.62 12.02 -1.16
N SER A 189 16.36 11.76 -2.22
CA SER A 189 16.75 12.80 -3.21
C SER A 189 15.63 13.12 -4.20
N ALA A 190 14.61 12.30 -4.32
CA ALA A 190 13.46 12.51 -5.20
C ALA A 190 12.31 13.30 -4.52
N HIS A 191 12.45 13.61 -3.23
CA HIS A 191 11.43 14.30 -2.41
C HIS A 191 11.87 15.64 -1.82
N LEU A 192 12.96 16.24 -2.36
CA LEU A 192 13.37 17.61 -2.00
C LEU A 192 13.20 18.55 -3.18
#